data_32dc4b8aa72014fbc3e904ac7cf43e3b
#
_entry.id   32dc4b8aa72014fbc3e904ac7cf43e3b
#
_cell.length_a   1.000
_cell.length_b   1.000
_cell.length_c   1.000
_cell.angle_alpha   90.00
_cell.angle_beta   90.00
_cell.angle_gamma   90.00
#
_symmetry.space_group_name_H-M   'P 1'
#
loop_
_entity.id
_entity.type
_entity.pdbx_description
1 polymer ?
#
loop_
_entity_poly.entity_id
_entity_poly.type
_entity_poly.pdbx_seq_one_letter_code
_entity_poly.pdbx_strand_id
1 'polypeptide(L)'
;MDTIRGKFFKQHLLSDQFLDLIEKNKRPMDELMSYYQCAIMEVETKFKVLNQEYSLEYDRNPIEGIKTRVKSYDSILRKIRRKNIPMTLEGIEENIRDIAGIRVICSFPDDIYELAESFLRQDDITLIERKDYIKNPKESGYRSLHLIVQVPIFLQNTKKLVYVEVQFRTIAMDFWASLEHKLQYKKNIPESQAKFLKDELYDCAQQSAALDKRMQNIRNIIAKSENEEEKMDFLSPFLRDEKN
;
A
#
# COMPACT_ATOMS: atom_id res chain seq x y z
N MET A 1 -17.86 11.10 36.05
CA MET A 1 -16.39 11.28 36.32
C MET A 1 -15.63 10.00 35.94
N ASP A 2 -15.77 9.54 34.68
CA ASP A 2 -14.93 8.48 34.13
C ASP A 2 -13.62 9.12 33.66
N THR A 3 -12.82 9.30 34.63
CA THR A 3 -11.66 10.14 34.68
C THR A 3 -10.49 9.50 33.93
N ILE A 4 -9.63 10.35 33.40
CA ILE A 4 -8.29 10.09 32.89
C ILE A 4 -7.60 8.90 33.62
N ARG A 5 -7.81 8.76 34.92
CA ARG A 5 -7.33 7.63 35.76
C ARG A 5 -7.90 6.27 35.32
N GLY A 6 -9.17 6.17 34.99
CA GLY A 6 -9.77 4.90 34.51
C GLY A 6 -9.28 4.48 33.12
N LYS A 7 -9.05 5.47 32.24
CA LYS A 7 -8.44 5.19 30.91
C LYS A 7 -6.99 4.77 31.04
N PHE A 8 -6.23 5.40 31.94
CA PHE A 8 -4.83 5.09 32.17
C PHE A 8 -4.66 3.67 32.78
N PHE A 9 -5.47 3.34 33.76
CA PHE A 9 -5.48 2.01 34.39
C PHE A 9 -5.85 0.89 33.39
N LYS A 10 -6.92 1.11 32.61
CA LYS A 10 -7.33 0.18 31.56
C LYS A 10 -6.26 0.03 30.46
N GLN A 11 -5.51 1.09 30.20
CA GLN A 11 -4.44 1.11 29.20
C GLN A 11 -3.21 0.31 29.68
N HIS A 12 -2.85 0.38 30.97
CA HIS A 12 -1.79 -0.43 31.57
C HIS A 12 -2.20 -1.90 31.63
N LEU A 13 -3.39 -2.19 32.14
CA LEU A 13 -3.90 -3.56 32.27
C LEU A 13 -3.90 -4.31 30.91
N LEU A 14 -4.33 -3.63 29.82
CA LEU A 14 -4.30 -4.22 28.48
C LEU A 14 -2.86 -4.38 27.95
N SER A 15 -1.90 -3.55 28.39
CA SER A 15 -0.49 -3.73 28.06
C SER A 15 0.07 -4.97 28.71
N ASP A 16 -0.21 -5.15 30.00
CA ASP A 16 0.25 -6.30 30.79
C ASP A 16 -0.35 -7.60 30.23
N GLN A 17 -1.66 -7.61 29.95
CA GLN A 17 -2.33 -8.74 29.31
C GLN A 17 -1.72 -9.10 27.93
N PHE A 18 -1.31 -8.10 27.15
CA PHE A 18 -0.70 -8.34 25.85
C PHE A 18 0.74 -8.86 25.99
N LEU A 19 1.49 -8.35 26.96
CA LEU A 19 2.81 -8.89 27.29
C LEU A 19 2.71 -10.34 27.77
N ASP A 20 1.79 -10.62 28.66
CA ASP A 20 1.48 -11.99 29.12
C ASP A 20 1.10 -12.92 27.96
N LEU A 21 0.30 -12.42 27.00
CA LEU A 21 -0.05 -13.20 25.80
C LEU A 21 1.21 -13.54 24.99
N ILE A 22 2.09 -12.56 24.76
CA ILE A 22 3.34 -12.76 24.02
C ILE A 22 4.26 -13.73 24.77
N GLU A 23 4.46 -13.53 26.07
CA GLU A 23 5.34 -14.37 26.87
C GLU A 23 4.87 -15.84 26.97
N LYS A 24 3.57 -16.05 27.25
CA LYS A 24 2.97 -17.38 27.34
C LYS A 24 2.90 -18.10 25.99
N ASN A 25 2.81 -17.34 24.89
CA ASN A 25 2.71 -17.87 23.53
C ASN A 25 3.89 -17.41 22.66
N LYS A 26 5.09 -17.29 23.23
CA LYS A 26 6.26 -16.76 22.51
C LYS A 26 6.48 -17.50 21.18
N ARG A 27 6.59 -18.81 21.20
CA ARG A 27 6.81 -19.61 20.00
C ARG A 27 5.67 -19.50 18.97
N PRO A 28 4.38 -19.69 19.34
CA PRO A 28 3.27 -19.48 18.40
C PRO A 28 3.18 -18.04 17.86
N MET A 29 3.53 -17.02 18.66
CA MET A 29 3.55 -15.63 18.21
C MET A 29 4.71 -15.40 17.21
N ASP A 30 5.88 -15.94 17.47
CA ASP A 30 7.03 -15.86 16.55
C ASP A 30 6.72 -16.59 15.23
N GLU A 31 6.06 -17.75 15.30
CA GLU A 31 5.57 -18.48 14.13
C GLU A 31 4.57 -17.64 13.34
N LEU A 32 3.59 -17.02 13.99
CA LEU A 32 2.60 -16.15 13.35
C LEU A 32 3.29 -14.96 12.65
N MET A 33 4.23 -14.30 13.30
CA MET A 33 4.98 -13.18 12.72
C MET A 33 5.85 -13.62 11.55
N SER A 34 6.42 -14.84 11.61
CA SER A 34 7.16 -15.44 10.50
C SER A 34 6.27 -15.68 9.27
N TYR A 35 5.02 -16.13 9.46
CA TYR A 35 4.08 -16.30 8.36
C TYR A 35 3.79 -14.98 7.62
N TYR A 36 3.67 -13.87 8.34
CA TYR A 36 3.52 -12.56 7.72
C TYR A 36 4.77 -12.12 6.94
N GLN A 37 5.97 -12.47 7.43
CA GLN A 37 7.21 -12.21 6.69
C GLN A 37 7.27 -13.05 5.41
N CYS A 38 6.94 -14.34 5.47
CA CYS A 38 6.87 -15.21 4.29
C CYS A 38 5.86 -14.67 3.26
N ALA A 39 4.67 -14.26 3.69
CA ALA A 39 3.66 -13.69 2.80
C ALA A 39 4.12 -12.39 2.13
N ILE A 40 4.89 -11.55 2.83
CA ILE A 40 5.53 -10.37 2.25
C ILE A 40 6.51 -10.77 1.14
N MET A 41 7.36 -11.78 1.38
CA MET A 41 8.33 -12.25 0.38
C MET A 41 7.65 -12.76 -0.88
N GLU A 42 6.56 -13.53 -0.74
CA GLU A 42 5.77 -14.02 -1.88
C GLU A 42 5.20 -12.86 -2.71
N VAL A 43 4.52 -11.91 -2.05
CA VAL A 43 3.90 -10.78 -2.75
C VAL A 43 4.95 -9.83 -3.35
N GLU A 44 6.05 -9.57 -2.64
CA GLU A 44 7.16 -8.76 -3.15
C GLU A 44 7.78 -9.38 -4.42
N THR A 45 7.97 -10.71 -4.42
CA THR A 45 8.49 -11.44 -5.59
C THR A 45 7.55 -11.32 -6.78
N LYS A 46 6.24 -11.46 -6.57
CA LYS A 46 5.23 -11.28 -7.63
C LYS A 46 5.32 -9.90 -8.29
N PHE A 47 5.47 -8.84 -7.51
CA PHE A 47 5.65 -7.49 -8.08
C PHE A 47 6.99 -7.32 -8.81
N LYS A 48 8.06 -7.93 -8.34
CA LYS A 48 9.35 -7.94 -9.06
C LYS A 48 9.25 -8.66 -10.39
N VAL A 49 8.53 -9.79 -10.44
CA VAL A 49 8.28 -10.53 -11.68
C VAL A 49 7.45 -9.70 -12.66
N LEU A 50 6.33 -9.11 -12.20
CA LEU A 50 5.52 -8.23 -13.03
C LEU A 50 6.34 -7.04 -13.57
N ASN A 51 7.16 -6.40 -12.75
CA ASN A 51 7.99 -5.29 -13.20
C ASN A 51 8.99 -5.70 -14.27
N GLN A 52 9.56 -6.91 -14.17
CA GLN A 52 10.47 -7.47 -15.19
C GLN A 52 9.72 -7.75 -16.49
N GLU A 53 8.51 -8.28 -16.43
CA GLU A 53 7.66 -8.52 -17.60
C GLU A 53 7.34 -7.20 -18.33
N TYR A 54 6.89 -6.18 -17.60
CA TYR A 54 6.63 -4.85 -18.17
C TYR A 54 7.87 -4.21 -18.81
N SER A 55 9.05 -4.43 -18.23
CA SER A 55 10.31 -3.95 -18.82
C SER A 55 10.62 -4.60 -20.16
N LEU A 56 10.31 -5.89 -20.32
CA LEU A 56 10.57 -6.62 -21.55
C LEU A 56 9.54 -6.35 -22.65
N GLU A 57 8.26 -6.25 -22.28
CA GLU A 57 7.18 -6.11 -23.27
C GLU A 57 6.96 -4.67 -23.72
N TYR A 58 7.17 -3.70 -22.82
CA TYR A 58 6.79 -2.31 -23.06
C TYR A 58 7.94 -1.32 -22.91
N ASP A 59 9.17 -1.79 -22.76
CA ASP A 59 10.38 -0.98 -22.51
C ASP A 59 10.18 0.07 -21.39
N ARG A 60 9.43 -0.31 -20.36
CA ARG A 60 9.12 0.56 -19.22
C ARG A 60 9.12 -0.17 -17.89
N ASN A 61 9.52 0.54 -16.83
CA ASN A 61 9.46 0.07 -15.46
C ASN A 61 8.38 0.84 -14.69
N PRO A 62 7.16 0.29 -14.52
CA PRO A 62 6.09 0.98 -13.82
C PRO A 62 6.32 1.09 -12.31
N ILE A 63 7.23 0.30 -11.74
CA ILE A 63 7.53 0.26 -10.30
C ILE A 63 8.84 1.01 -10.02
N GLU A 64 8.73 2.12 -9.32
CA GLU A 64 9.88 2.90 -8.82
C GLU A 64 10.47 2.33 -7.54
N GLY A 65 9.68 1.65 -6.75
CA GLY A 65 10.13 1.04 -5.52
C GLY A 65 9.09 0.24 -4.78
N ILE A 66 9.57 -0.72 -4.00
CA ILE A 66 8.74 -1.55 -3.12
C ILE A 66 9.23 -1.35 -1.69
N LYS A 67 8.32 -1.04 -0.77
CA LYS A 67 8.60 -0.93 0.67
C LYS A 67 7.76 -1.95 1.40
N THR A 68 8.39 -2.73 2.25
CA THR A 68 7.73 -3.78 3.03
C THR A 68 7.81 -3.50 4.52
N ARG A 69 6.83 -3.97 5.26
CA ARG A 69 6.87 -3.92 6.71
C ARG A 69 6.00 -5.01 7.33
N VAL A 70 6.45 -5.54 8.45
CA VAL A 70 5.60 -6.24 9.41
C VAL A 70 5.21 -5.25 10.51
N LYS A 71 3.92 -5.21 10.87
CA LYS A 71 3.41 -4.32 11.91
C LYS A 71 4.03 -4.68 13.28
N SER A 72 4.55 -3.67 14.00
CA SER A 72 5.12 -3.87 15.34
C SER A 72 4.06 -4.28 16.35
N TYR A 73 4.48 -4.99 17.39
CA TYR A 73 3.63 -5.39 18.51
C TYR A 73 2.85 -4.22 19.14
N ASP A 74 3.50 -3.06 19.32
CA ASP A 74 2.83 -1.84 19.82
C ASP A 74 1.71 -1.38 18.90
N SER A 75 1.90 -1.51 17.58
CA SER A 75 0.90 -1.14 16.58
C SER A 75 -0.26 -2.14 16.54
N ILE A 76 0.02 -3.43 16.77
CA ILE A 76 -0.98 -4.49 16.93
C ILE A 76 -1.81 -4.22 18.18
N LEU A 77 -1.17 -3.97 19.32
CA LEU A 77 -1.83 -3.66 20.58
C LEU A 77 -2.74 -2.42 20.46
N ARG A 78 -2.24 -1.33 19.84
CA ARG A 78 -3.08 -0.13 19.59
C ARG A 78 -4.31 -0.46 18.76
N LYS A 79 -4.19 -1.36 17.77
CA LYS A 79 -5.32 -1.76 16.92
C LYS A 79 -6.31 -2.64 17.66
N ILE A 80 -5.83 -3.59 18.48
CA ILE A 80 -6.64 -4.42 19.38
C ILE A 80 -7.52 -3.52 20.27
N ARG A 81 -6.90 -2.54 20.94
CA ARG A 81 -7.60 -1.60 21.82
C ARG A 81 -8.66 -0.78 21.07
N ARG A 82 -8.28 -0.24 19.91
CA ARG A 82 -9.17 0.63 19.13
C ARG A 82 -10.38 -0.12 18.59
N LYS A 83 -10.20 -1.38 18.18
CA LYS A 83 -11.26 -2.20 17.56
C LYS A 83 -11.94 -3.16 18.54
N ASN A 84 -11.52 -3.19 19.79
CA ASN A 84 -11.99 -4.12 20.82
C ASN A 84 -11.88 -5.60 20.36
N ILE A 85 -10.73 -5.97 19.80
CA ILE A 85 -10.44 -7.31 19.29
C ILE A 85 -10.14 -8.24 20.49
N PRO A 86 -10.55 -9.53 20.46
CA PRO A 86 -10.16 -10.51 21.48
C PRO A 86 -8.62 -10.61 21.58
N MET A 87 -8.11 -10.66 22.83
CA MET A 87 -6.69 -10.75 23.11
C MET A 87 -6.20 -12.21 23.02
N THR A 88 -6.33 -12.80 21.84
CA THR A 88 -5.88 -14.16 21.51
C THR A 88 -5.15 -14.15 20.17
N LEU A 89 -4.37 -15.20 19.88
CA LEU A 89 -3.68 -15.32 18.60
C LEU A 89 -4.67 -15.41 17.44
N GLU A 90 -5.74 -16.18 17.61
CA GLU A 90 -6.83 -16.31 16.64
C GLU A 90 -7.52 -14.96 16.43
N GLY A 91 -7.80 -14.24 17.51
CA GLY A 91 -8.39 -12.90 17.45
C GLY A 91 -7.50 -11.92 16.66
N ILE A 92 -6.18 -11.98 16.83
CA ILE A 92 -5.22 -11.18 16.05
C ILE A 92 -5.25 -11.59 14.59
N GLU A 93 -5.13 -12.88 14.28
CA GLU A 93 -5.05 -13.39 12.90
C GLU A 93 -6.32 -13.09 12.10
N GLU A 94 -7.51 -13.27 12.69
CA GLU A 94 -8.77 -13.06 12.01
C GLU A 94 -9.14 -11.60 11.80
N ASN A 95 -8.77 -10.71 12.75
CA ASN A 95 -9.27 -9.33 12.77
C ASN A 95 -8.25 -8.27 12.34
N ILE A 96 -6.94 -8.60 12.29
CA ILE A 96 -5.90 -7.66 11.90
C ILE A 96 -5.31 -8.07 10.55
N ARG A 97 -5.91 -7.60 9.48
CA ARG A 97 -5.55 -7.96 8.09
C ARG A 97 -4.42 -7.13 7.47
N ASP A 98 -3.76 -6.27 8.25
CA ASP A 98 -2.71 -5.35 7.82
C ASP A 98 -1.41 -5.50 8.65
N ILE A 99 -1.14 -6.72 9.16
CA ILE A 99 0.11 -7.04 9.84
C ILE A 99 1.24 -7.11 8.82
N ALA A 100 1.04 -7.87 7.74
CA ALA A 100 1.90 -7.82 6.57
C ALA A 100 1.49 -6.64 5.69
N GLY A 101 2.40 -5.73 5.39
CA GLY A 101 2.15 -4.57 4.57
C GLY A 101 3.21 -4.42 3.48
N ILE A 102 2.76 -4.17 2.25
CA ILE A 102 3.59 -3.86 1.10
C ILE A 102 3.13 -2.54 0.50
N ARG A 103 4.07 -1.68 0.17
CA ARG A 103 3.80 -0.47 -0.58
C ARG A 103 4.54 -0.52 -1.91
N VAL A 104 3.79 -0.48 -2.99
CA VAL A 104 4.28 -0.39 -4.36
C VAL A 104 4.19 1.07 -4.79
N ILE A 105 5.33 1.66 -5.12
CA ILE A 105 5.42 3.03 -5.60
C ILE A 105 5.53 2.96 -7.11
N CYS A 106 4.56 3.54 -7.81
CA CYS A 106 4.48 3.56 -9.26
C CYS A 106 4.85 4.92 -9.83
N SER A 107 5.28 4.94 -11.08
CA SER A 107 5.63 6.17 -11.80
C SER A 107 4.38 7.03 -12.05
N PHE A 108 3.28 6.41 -12.52
CA PHE A 108 2.07 7.12 -12.93
C PHE A 108 0.79 6.50 -12.34
N PRO A 109 -0.31 7.29 -12.26
CA PRO A 109 -1.59 6.78 -11.76
C PRO A 109 -2.14 5.58 -12.52
N ASP A 110 -1.98 5.52 -13.85
CA ASP A 110 -2.49 4.41 -14.66
C ASP A 110 -1.73 3.11 -14.37
N ASP A 111 -0.43 3.19 -14.11
CA ASP A 111 0.41 2.03 -13.73
C ASP A 111 -0.10 1.36 -12.46
N ILE A 112 -0.65 2.14 -11.52
CA ILE A 112 -1.25 1.60 -10.28
C ILE A 112 -2.37 0.62 -10.62
N TYR A 113 -3.26 1.00 -11.51
CA TYR A 113 -4.41 0.17 -11.85
C TYR A 113 -4.01 -1.04 -12.69
N GLU A 114 -3.12 -0.85 -13.67
CA GLU A 114 -2.60 -1.94 -14.51
C GLU A 114 -1.90 -3.01 -13.65
N LEU A 115 -0.98 -2.61 -12.77
CA LEU A 115 -0.28 -3.52 -11.86
C LEU A 115 -1.23 -4.20 -10.88
N ALA A 116 -2.20 -3.46 -10.31
CA ALA A 116 -3.16 -4.02 -9.39
C ALA A 116 -4.03 -5.09 -10.05
N GLU A 117 -4.52 -4.86 -11.27
CA GLU A 117 -5.31 -5.85 -12.01
C GLU A 117 -4.44 -7.04 -12.45
N SER A 118 -3.20 -6.83 -12.90
CA SER A 118 -2.26 -7.92 -13.24
C SER A 118 -1.95 -8.79 -12.03
N PHE A 119 -1.74 -8.19 -10.86
CA PHE A 119 -1.54 -8.90 -9.61
C PHE A 119 -2.77 -9.71 -9.19
N LEU A 120 -3.98 -9.13 -9.31
CA LEU A 120 -5.23 -9.79 -8.93
C LEU A 120 -5.66 -10.90 -9.89
N ARG A 121 -5.14 -10.95 -11.13
CA ARG A 121 -5.40 -12.05 -12.08
C ARG A 121 -4.63 -13.32 -11.75
N GLN A 122 -3.65 -13.29 -10.85
CA GLN A 122 -2.91 -14.49 -10.45
C GLN A 122 -3.83 -15.42 -9.65
N ASP A 123 -3.80 -16.70 -9.96
CA ASP A 123 -4.74 -17.73 -9.47
C ASP A 123 -4.62 -18.02 -7.96
N ASP A 124 -3.47 -17.67 -7.38
CA ASP A 124 -3.18 -17.82 -5.96
C ASP A 124 -3.45 -16.56 -5.13
N ILE A 125 -3.97 -15.49 -5.72
CA ILE A 125 -4.31 -14.24 -5.04
C ILE A 125 -5.81 -14.11 -4.89
N THR A 126 -6.29 -14.01 -3.64
CA THR A 126 -7.70 -13.78 -3.35
C THR A 126 -7.90 -12.35 -2.83
N LEU A 127 -8.65 -11.53 -3.56
CA LEU A 127 -9.04 -10.20 -3.12
C LEU A 127 -10.10 -10.28 -2.01
N ILE A 128 -9.82 -9.67 -0.87
CA ILE A 128 -10.72 -9.59 0.29
C ILE A 128 -11.39 -8.23 0.40
N GLU A 129 -10.63 -7.16 0.17
CA GLU A 129 -11.14 -5.79 0.27
C GLU A 129 -10.36 -4.86 -0.66
N ARG A 130 -11.07 -3.94 -1.33
CA ARG A 130 -10.48 -2.88 -2.15
C ARG A 130 -10.97 -1.52 -1.65
N LYS A 131 -10.04 -0.60 -1.37
CA LYS A 131 -10.32 0.80 -1.02
C LYS A 131 -9.56 1.71 -1.96
N ASP A 132 -10.29 2.40 -2.81
CA ASP A 132 -9.71 3.33 -3.79
C ASP A 132 -9.79 4.77 -3.29
N TYR A 133 -8.74 5.18 -2.57
CA TYR A 133 -8.57 6.57 -2.13
C TYR A 133 -7.94 7.47 -3.20
N ILE A 134 -7.64 6.95 -4.41
CA ILE A 134 -7.24 7.77 -5.54
C ILE A 134 -8.49 8.42 -6.14
N LYS A 135 -9.54 7.62 -6.35
CA LYS A 135 -10.85 8.09 -6.86
C LYS A 135 -11.65 8.83 -5.80
N ASN A 136 -11.58 8.34 -4.55
CA ASN A 136 -12.30 8.89 -3.40
C ASN A 136 -11.32 9.26 -2.29
N PRO A 137 -10.61 10.39 -2.37
CA PRO A 137 -9.62 10.81 -1.39
C PRO A 137 -10.22 10.94 0.01
N LYS A 138 -9.40 10.72 1.04
CA LYS A 138 -9.83 11.01 2.42
C LYS A 138 -9.96 12.53 2.62
N GLU A 139 -10.67 12.93 3.66
CA GLU A 139 -10.82 14.34 4.05
C GLU A 139 -9.48 15.09 4.22
N SER A 140 -8.41 14.38 4.58
CA SER A 140 -7.06 14.95 4.67
C SER A 140 -6.39 15.19 3.32
N GLY A 141 -6.98 14.75 2.22
CA GLY A 141 -6.35 14.72 0.88
C GLY A 141 -5.51 13.46 0.61
N TYR A 142 -5.44 12.51 1.55
CA TYR A 142 -4.70 11.26 1.37
C TYR A 142 -5.22 10.44 0.19
N ARG A 143 -4.29 9.97 -0.65
CA ARG A 143 -4.54 9.15 -1.84
C ARG A 143 -3.69 7.89 -1.84
N SER A 144 -4.27 6.76 -2.16
CA SER A 144 -3.63 5.47 -2.38
C SER A 144 -4.69 4.45 -2.81
N LEU A 145 -4.35 3.46 -3.60
CA LEU A 145 -5.17 2.26 -3.76
C LEU A 145 -4.74 1.23 -2.73
N HIS A 146 -5.67 0.75 -1.90
CA HIS A 146 -5.44 -0.28 -0.90
C HIS A 146 -6.16 -1.56 -1.30
N LEU A 147 -5.43 -2.66 -1.29
CA LEU A 147 -5.96 -4.00 -1.42
C LEU A 147 -5.63 -4.80 -0.16
N ILE A 148 -6.62 -5.46 0.42
CA ILE A 148 -6.38 -6.56 1.35
C ILE A 148 -6.54 -7.83 0.53
N VAL A 149 -5.49 -8.60 0.45
CA VAL A 149 -5.47 -9.88 -0.24
C VAL A 149 -5.14 -11.01 0.71
N GLN A 150 -5.51 -12.21 0.32
CA GLN A 150 -5.08 -13.44 0.97
C GLN A 150 -4.20 -14.21 0.00
N VAL A 151 -3.00 -14.61 0.46
CA VAL A 151 -2.01 -15.31 -0.34
C VAL A 151 -1.60 -16.61 0.35
N PRO A 152 -1.34 -17.69 -0.38
CA PRO A 152 -0.81 -18.91 0.18
C PRO A 152 0.69 -18.76 0.45
N ILE A 153 1.12 -19.25 1.61
CA ILE A 153 2.53 -19.55 1.88
C ILE A 153 2.68 -21.07 1.97
N PHE A 154 3.74 -21.59 1.37
CA PHE A 154 4.04 -23.02 1.39
C PHE A 154 5.17 -23.27 2.36
N LEU A 155 4.86 -23.91 3.46
CA LEU A 155 5.81 -24.33 4.49
C LEU A 155 6.21 -25.78 4.27
N GLN A 156 7.19 -26.29 5.01
CA GLN A 156 7.71 -27.65 4.84
C GLN A 156 6.62 -28.73 4.75
N ASN A 157 5.61 -28.66 5.63
CA ASN A 157 4.58 -29.70 5.75
C ASN A 157 3.15 -29.16 5.65
N THR A 158 2.96 -27.86 5.36
CA THR A 158 1.63 -27.26 5.36
C THR A 158 1.55 -26.04 4.44
N LYS A 159 0.36 -25.79 3.96
CA LYS A 159 -0.01 -24.55 3.23
C LYS A 159 -0.83 -23.68 4.19
N LYS A 160 -0.50 -22.40 4.28
CA LYS A 160 -1.25 -21.43 5.08
C LYS A 160 -1.67 -20.23 4.21
N LEU A 161 -2.90 -19.75 4.41
CA LEU A 161 -3.38 -18.52 3.77
C LEU A 161 -3.13 -17.34 4.71
N VAL A 162 -2.49 -16.28 4.23
CA VAL A 162 -2.08 -15.13 5.03
C VAL A 162 -2.60 -13.84 4.42
N TYR A 163 -3.11 -12.93 5.26
CA TYR A 163 -3.55 -11.61 4.81
C TYR A 163 -2.35 -10.67 4.61
N VAL A 164 -2.38 -9.94 3.49
CA VAL A 164 -1.41 -8.90 3.16
C VAL A 164 -2.16 -7.64 2.73
N GLU A 165 -1.79 -6.49 3.30
CA GLU A 165 -2.21 -5.18 2.80
C GLU A 165 -1.25 -4.70 1.74
N VAL A 166 -1.73 -4.49 0.52
CA VAL A 166 -0.96 -3.89 -0.57
C VAL A 166 -1.44 -2.45 -0.80
N GLN A 167 -0.53 -1.49 -0.69
CA GLN A 167 -0.78 -0.07 -0.91
C GLN A 167 -0.07 0.38 -2.17
N PHE A 168 -0.81 0.81 -3.18
CA PHE A 168 -0.25 1.42 -4.37
C PHE A 168 -0.31 2.94 -4.28
N ARG A 169 0.78 3.59 -4.66
CA ARG A 169 0.92 5.05 -4.71
C ARG A 169 1.77 5.45 -5.89
N THR A 170 1.57 6.66 -6.40
CA THR A 170 2.61 7.30 -7.21
C THR A 170 3.71 7.87 -6.32
N ILE A 171 4.81 8.31 -6.94
CA ILE A 171 5.88 9.05 -6.27
C ILE A 171 5.31 10.25 -5.50
N ALA A 172 4.44 11.03 -6.12
CA ALA A 172 3.83 12.22 -5.52
C ALA A 172 2.90 11.87 -4.35
N MET A 173 2.11 10.80 -4.46
CA MET A 173 1.28 10.30 -3.35
C MET A 173 2.12 9.81 -2.18
N ASP A 174 3.24 9.10 -2.43
CA ASP A 174 4.12 8.60 -1.36
C ASP A 174 4.90 9.74 -0.70
N PHE A 175 5.33 10.74 -1.48
CA PHE A 175 5.95 11.97 -0.97
C PHE A 175 5.04 12.66 0.04
N TRP A 176 3.82 13.01 -0.38
CA TRP A 176 2.86 13.70 0.49
C TRP A 176 2.53 12.88 1.75
N ALA A 177 2.13 11.62 1.58
CA ALA A 177 1.71 10.76 2.70
C ALA A 177 2.83 10.48 3.70
N SER A 178 4.09 10.43 3.24
CA SER A 178 5.25 10.22 4.11
C SER A 178 5.56 11.45 4.95
N LEU A 179 5.37 12.64 4.42
CA LEU A 179 5.59 13.91 5.13
C LEU A 179 4.42 14.23 6.06
N GLU A 180 3.18 14.07 5.61
CA GLU A 180 1.98 14.26 6.43
C GLU A 180 2.07 13.43 7.72
N HIS A 181 2.40 12.14 7.60
CA HIS A 181 2.57 11.27 8.76
C HIS A 181 3.66 11.77 9.73
N LYS A 182 4.79 12.28 9.23
CA LYS A 182 5.87 12.84 10.08
C LYS A 182 5.46 14.13 10.77
N LEU A 183 4.68 14.97 10.10
CA LEU A 183 4.22 16.24 10.63
C LEU A 183 3.12 16.06 11.68
N GLN A 184 2.16 15.17 11.45
CA GLN A 184 1.11 14.87 12.42
C GLN A 184 1.62 14.18 13.70
N TYR A 185 2.79 13.53 13.65
CA TYR A 185 3.37 12.88 14.83
C TYR A 185 3.91 13.89 15.88
N LYS A 186 4.05 15.16 15.53
CA LYS A 186 4.41 16.24 16.48
C LYS A 186 3.20 16.62 17.33
N LYS A 187 3.05 15.98 18.48
CA LYS A 187 1.88 16.03 19.38
C LYS A 187 1.57 17.38 20.07
N ASN A 188 2.34 18.43 19.86
CA ASN A 188 2.25 19.70 20.59
C ASN A 188 1.90 20.88 19.67
N ILE A 189 0.96 20.69 18.73
CA ILE A 189 0.46 21.81 17.92
C ILE A 189 -0.65 22.50 18.70
N PRO A 190 -0.58 23.81 18.92
CA PRO A 190 -1.66 24.58 19.54
C PRO A 190 -2.95 24.42 18.73
N GLU A 191 -4.08 24.27 19.41
CA GLU A 191 -5.40 24.07 18.77
C GLU A 191 -5.74 25.22 17.81
N SER A 192 -5.30 26.44 18.11
CA SER A 192 -5.42 27.63 17.26
C SER A 192 -4.74 27.51 15.90
N GLN A 193 -3.67 26.68 15.78
CA GLN A 193 -2.95 26.46 14.55
C GLN A 193 -3.33 25.14 13.86
N ALA A 194 -4.01 24.22 14.56
CA ALA A 194 -4.33 22.89 14.05
C ALA A 194 -5.17 22.93 12.78
N LYS A 195 -6.15 23.83 12.73
CA LYS A 195 -7.02 24.02 11.56
C LYS A 195 -6.22 24.53 10.35
N PHE A 196 -5.46 25.59 10.54
CA PHE A 196 -4.62 26.17 9.48
C PHE A 196 -3.66 25.12 8.89
N LEU A 197 -2.96 24.37 9.74
CA LEU A 197 -2.03 23.33 9.29
C LEU A 197 -2.73 22.19 8.55
N LYS A 198 -3.95 21.83 8.95
CA LYS A 198 -4.76 20.83 8.25
C LYS A 198 -5.17 21.32 6.85
N ASP A 199 -5.55 22.58 6.74
CA ASP A 199 -5.95 23.21 5.48
C ASP A 199 -4.72 23.31 4.53
N GLU A 200 -3.55 23.73 5.02
CA GLU A 200 -2.29 23.75 4.25
C GLU A 200 -1.86 22.36 3.77
N LEU A 201 -1.96 21.33 4.62
CA LEU A 201 -1.67 19.96 4.23
C LEU A 201 -2.63 19.45 3.15
N TYR A 202 -3.89 19.84 3.22
CA TYR A 202 -4.88 19.52 2.21
C TYR A 202 -4.55 20.21 0.87
N ASP A 203 -4.18 21.47 0.87
CA ASP A 203 -3.78 22.21 -0.31
C ASP A 203 -2.52 21.60 -0.95
N CYS A 204 -1.52 21.20 -0.16
CA CYS A 204 -0.38 20.44 -0.65
C CYS A 204 -0.79 19.12 -1.31
N ALA A 205 -1.81 18.42 -0.77
CA ALA A 205 -2.33 17.20 -1.37
C ALA A 205 -2.98 17.47 -2.74
N GLN A 206 -3.72 18.57 -2.89
CA GLN A 206 -4.34 18.96 -4.15
C GLN A 206 -3.29 19.33 -5.20
N GLN A 207 -2.25 20.08 -4.83
CA GLN A 207 -1.13 20.41 -5.72
C GLN A 207 -0.38 19.17 -6.18
N SER A 208 -0.10 18.24 -5.27
CA SER A 208 0.52 16.95 -5.56
C SER A 208 -0.32 16.12 -6.55
N ALA A 209 -1.64 16.09 -6.38
CA ALA A 209 -2.54 15.40 -7.29
C ALA A 209 -2.63 16.06 -8.67
N ALA A 210 -2.59 17.38 -8.72
CA ALA A 210 -2.58 18.13 -9.98
C ALA A 210 -1.28 17.86 -10.75
N LEU A 211 -0.15 17.77 -10.06
CA LEU A 211 1.15 17.44 -10.64
C LEU A 211 1.13 16.02 -11.23
N ASP A 212 0.67 15.02 -10.48
CA ASP A 212 0.50 13.64 -10.96
C ASP A 212 -0.31 13.58 -12.27
N LYS A 213 -1.45 14.26 -12.30
CA LYS A 213 -2.30 14.30 -13.49
C LYS A 213 -1.61 14.96 -14.70
N ARG A 214 -0.84 16.02 -14.46
CA ARG A 214 -0.08 16.69 -15.53
C ARG A 214 1.02 15.79 -16.09
N MET A 215 1.76 15.10 -15.22
CA MET A 215 2.80 14.17 -15.64
C MET A 215 2.22 12.97 -16.42
N GLN A 216 1.09 12.42 -15.98
CA GLN A 216 0.36 11.40 -16.74
C GLN A 216 -0.05 11.89 -18.14
N ASN A 217 -0.56 13.12 -18.25
CA ASN A 217 -0.94 13.69 -19.54
C ASN A 217 0.26 13.87 -20.49
N ILE A 218 1.41 14.32 -19.97
CA ILE A 218 2.64 14.44 -20.75
C ILE A 218 3.06 13.07 -21.29
N ARG A 219 3.10 12.04 -20.43
CA ARG A 219 3.37 10.66 -20.85
C ARG A 219 2.45 10.21 -21.98
N ASN A 220 1.15 10.46 -21.84
CA ASN A 220 0.16 10.04 -22.83
C ASN A 220 0.34 10.75 -24.18
N ILE A 221 0.82 12.00 -24.18
CA ILE A 221 1.15 12.74 -25.41
C ILE A 221 2.39 12.12 -26.08
N ILE A 222 3.45 11.85 -25.31
CA ILE A 222 4.69 11.23 -25.82
C ILE A 222 4.38 9.87 -26.46
N ALA A 223 3.68 9.00 -25.75
CA ALA A 223 3.32 7.67 -26.24
C ALA A 223 2.46 7.69 -27.52
N LYS A 224 1.65 8.74 -27.72
CA LYS A 224 0.90 8.90 -28.97
C LYS A 224 1.80 9.30 -30.12
N SER A 225 2.76 10.20 -29.89
CA SER A 225 3.72 10.64 -30.90
C SER A 225 4.60 9.50 -31.39
N GLU A 226 5.11 8.69 -30.47
CA GLU A 226 5.91 7.50 -30.78
C GLU A 226 5.15 6.48 -31.64
N ASN A 227 3.88 6.20 -31.29
CA ASN A 227 3.02 5.31 -32.09
C ASN A 227 2.69 5.85 -33.48
N GLU A 228 2.65 7.17 -33.68
CA GLU A 228 2.42 7.79 -34.99
C GLU A 228 3.69 7.73 -35.84
N GLU A 229 4.86 7.94 -35.25
CA GLU A 229 6.16 7.80 -35.95
C GLU A 229 6.41 6.36 -36.39
N GLU A 230 6.20 5.37 -35.52
CA GLU A 230 6.33 3.95 -35.86
C GLU A 230 5.40 3.54 -37.02
N LYS A 231 4.15 4.03 -37.02
CA LYS A 231 3.21 3.78 -38.11
C LYS A 231 3.65 4.41 -39.41
N MET A 232 4.22 5.62 -39.38
CA MET A 232 4.75 6.31 -40.57
C MET A 232 5.96 5.57 -41.11
N ASP A 233 6.87 5.10 -40.25
CA ASP A 233 8.03 4.32 -40.67
C ASP A 233 7.64 2.97 -41.27
N PHE A 234 6.65 2.30 -40.68
CA PHE A 234 6.12 1.04 -41.22
C PHE A 234 5.47 1.23 -42.61
N LEU A 235 4.79 2.34 -42.85
CA LEU A 235 4.13 2.65 -44.12
C LEU A 235 5.07 3.24 -45.18
N SER A 236 6.21 3.78 -44.79
CA SER A 236 7.15 4.48 -45.69
C SER A 236 7.66 3.60 -46.87
N PRO A 237 7.93 2.27 -46.74
CA PRO A 237 8.26 1.42 -47.86
C PRO A 237 7.13 1.30 -48.90
N PHE A 238 5.87 1.21 -48.42
CA PHE A 238 4.69 1.01 -49.25
C PHE A 238 4.29 2.29 -50.03
N LEU A 239 4.58 3.49 -49.49
CA LEU A 239 4.31 4.77 -50.12
C LEU A 239 5.34 5.15 -51.20
N ARG A 240 6.47 4.47 -51.29
CA ARG A 240 7.50 4.68 -52.32
C ARG A 240 7.20 3.98 -53.64
N ASP A 241 6.39 2.90 -53.63
CA ASP A 241 6.07 2.09 -54.78
C ASP A 241 4.95 2.66 -55.66
N GLU A 242 4.23 3.72 -55.24
CA GLU A 242 3.15 4.39 -56.04
C GLU A 242 3.67 5.52 -56.93
N LYS A 243 5.00 5.74 -57.02
CA LYS A 243 5.60 6.83 -57.86
C LYS A 243 6.51 6.34 -58.97
N ASN A 244 6.37 5.09 -59.41
CA ASN A 244 7.07 4.57 -60.61
C ASN A 244 6.05 4.13 -61.65
#